data_8365cc887646ee52078c010fcccbbce8
#
_entry.id   8365cc887646ee52078c010fcccbbce8
#
_cell.length_a   1.000
_cell.length_b   1.000
_cell.length_c   1.000
_cell.angle_alpha   90.00
_cell.angle_beta   90.00
_cell.angle_gamma   90.00
#
_symmetry.space_group_name_H-M   'P 1'
#
loop_
_entity.id
_entity.type
_entity.pdbx_description
1 polymer ?
#
loop_
_entity_poly.entity_id
_entity_poly.type
_entity_poly.pdbx_seq_one_letter_code
_entity_poly.pdbx_strand_id
1 'polypeptide(L)'
;LKKNIQLRTLDCTYNRLIELDLSHNKQLRTVIVKSQRNKGLLSEGGRAGILSKLILPDNRSNTEGISILECSDNNLEKLDISRSPHLRKINCSWNKLKALETSHNQELRELKCEANYIGELDFSANLKMEFLTCGLQGYEWIRQEGNDYRLLKKLILPEQKENVEGGSLRKLSIKEISEEAI
;
A
#
# COMPACT_ATOMS: atom_id res chain seq x y z
N LEU A 1 -17.50 2.43 -13.15
CA LEU A 1 -17.05 1.27 -13.98
C LEU A 1 -17.96 0.04 -13.87
N LYS A 2 -19.17 0.16 -13.27
CA LYS A 2 -20.07 -0.98 -12.97
C LYS A 2 -20.41 -1.89 -14.16
N LYS A 3 -20.46 -1.35 -15.39
CA LYS A 3 -20.77 -2.12 -16.61
C LYS A 3 -19.54 -2.77 -17.25
N ASN A 4 -18.32 -2.38 -16.88
CA ASN A 4 -17.09 -2.89 -17.48
C ASN A 4 -16.58 -4.12 -16.71
N ILE A 5 -17.40 -5.15 -16.58
CA ILE A 5 -17.14 -6.33 -15.75
C ILE A 5 -15.99 -7.21 -16.25
N GLN A 6 -15.62 -7.10 -17.53
CA GLN A 6 -14.52 -7.84 -18.15
C GLN A 6 -13.18 -7.11 -18.07
N LEU A 7 -13.13 -5.93 -17.41
CA LEU A 7 -11.91 -5.15 -17.31
C LEU A 7 -10.84 -5.91 -16.52
N ARG A 8 -9.67 -6.10 -17.13
CA ARG A 8 -8.51 -6.78 -16.52
C ARG A 8 -7.44 -5.83 -16.05
N THR A 9 -7.28 -4.71 -16.71
CA THR A 9 -6.30 -3.68 -16.36
C THR A 9 -6.98 -2.33 -16.32
N LEU A 10 -6.76 -1.58 -15.25
CA LEU A 10 -7.18 -0.20 -15.11
C LEU A 10 -5.94 0.65 -14.80
N ASP A 11 -5.67 1.62 -15.66
CA ASP A 11 -4.76 2.73 -15.35
C ASP A 11 -5.53 4.04 -15.49
N CYS A 12 -5.64 4.75 -14.39
CA CYS A 12 -6.24 6.07 -14.31
C CYS A 12 -5.35 7.07 -13.58
N THR A 13 -4.04 6.91 -13.74
CA THR A 13 -3.02 7.79 -13.17
C THR A 13 -3.23 9.27 -13.57
N TYR A 14 -2.85 10.21 -12.70
CA TYR A 14 -2.91 11.66 -12.93
C TYR A 14 -4.29 12.23 -13.27
N ASN A 15 -5.34 11.65 -12.72
CA ASN A 15 -6.71 12.17 -12.83
C ASN A 15 -7.11 12.99 -11.58
N ARG A 16 -8.41 13.17 -11.36
CA ARG A 16 -9.00 13.92 -10.25
C ARG A 16 -10.09 13.12 -9.53
N LEU A 17 -9.88 11.82 -9.42
CA LEU A 17 -10.81 10.95 -8.72
C LEU A 17 -10.72 11.21 -7.21
N ILE A 18 -11.85 11.47 -6.58
CA ILE A 18 -11.96 11.56 -5.12
C ILE A 18 -12.27 10.18 -4.54
N GLU A 19 -13.11 9.42 -5.24
CA GLU A 19 -13.48 8.06 -4.89
C GLU A 19 -13.41 7.15 -6.12
N LEU A 20 -13.06 5.88 -5.93
CA LEU A 20 -13.08 4.86 -6.97
C LEU A 20 -13.65 3.56 -6.42
N ASP A 21 -14.79 3.14 -6.95
CA ASP A 21 -15.43 1.87 -6.63
C ASP A 21 -15.22 0.86 -7.77
N LEU A 22 -14.46 -0.20 -7.48
CA LEU A 22 -14.14 -1.31 -8.37
C LEU A 22 -14.82 -2.61 -7.93
N SER A 23 -15.75 -2.57 -6.99
CA SER A 23 -16.40 -3.76 -6.41
C SER A 23 -17.03 -4.71 -7.44
N HIS A 24 -17.47 -4.16 -8.59
CA HIS A 24 -18.08 -4.93 -9.67
C HIS A 24 -17.07 -5.48 -10.71
N ASN A 25 -15.80 -5.06 -10.66
CA ASN A 25 -14.80 -5.38 -11.68
C ASN A 25 -13.92 -6.57 -11.24
N LYS A 26 -14.56 -7.73 -11.00
CA LYS A 26 -13.93 -8.93 -10.44
C LYS A 26 -12.84 -9.56 -11.31
N GLN A 27 -12.76 -9.19 -12.60
CA GLN A 27 -11.75 -9.67 -13.54
C GLN A 27 -10.45 -8.87 -13.51
N LEU A 28 -10.38 -7.77 -12.71
CA LEU A 28 -9.18 -6.97 -12.60
C LEU A 28 -7.98 -7.78 -12.08
N ARG A 29 -6.84 -7.55 -12.71
CA ARG A 29 -5.52 -8.10 -12.37
C ARG A 29 -4.53 -7.00 -11.99
N THR A 30 -4.64 -5.86 -12.64
CA THR A 30 -3.78 -4.71 -12.43
C THR A 30 -4.63 -3.47 -12.23
N VAL A 31 -4.38 -2.76 -11.14
CA VAL A 31 -5.02 -1.49 -10.81
C VAL A 31 -3.95 -0.46 -10.54
N ILE A 32 -3.94 0.60 -11.35
CA ILE A 32 -3.02 1.74 -11.23
C ILE A 32 -3.87 3.00 -11.10
N VAL A 33 -3.85 3.62 -9.92
CA VAL A 33 -4.67 4.77 -9.57
C VAL A 33 -3.87 5.81 -8.78
N LYS A 34 -2.62 5.96 -9.12
CA LYS A 34 -1.70 6.86 -8.43
C LYS A 34 -1.87 8.33 -8.82
N SER A 35 -1.43 9.22 -7.94
CA SER A 35 -1.30 10.67 -8.20
C SER A 35 -2.59 11.33 -8.67
N GLN A 36 -3.70 11.07 -7.97
CA GLN A 36 -4.93 11.81 -8.21
C GLN A 36 -4.79 13.21 -7.60
N ARG A 37 -4.72 14.26 -8.41
CA ARG A 37 -4.35 15.62 -7.97
C ARG A 37 -5.34 16.68 -8.39
N ASN A 38 -5.51 17.69 -7.55
CA ASN A 38 -6.19 18.93 -7.92
C ASN A 38 -5.15 19.97 -8.39
N LYS A 39 -5.29 20.46 -9.63
CA LYS A 39 -4.35 21.44 -10.22
C LYS A 39 -4.19 22.74 -9.40
N GLY A 40 -5.16 23.09 -8.56
CA GLY A 40 -5.14 24.32 -7.77
C GLY A 40 -4.28 24.24 -6.49
N LEU A 41 -3.85 23.06 -6.06
CA LEU A 41 -3.08 22.84 -4.81
C LEU A 41 -1.57 22.78 -5.00
N LEU A 42 -1.06 23.02 -6.21
CA LEU A 42 0.38 22.97 -6.49
C LEU A 42 1.16 24.20 -6.00
N SER A 43 0.48 25.25 -5.48
CA SER A 43 1.10 26.53 -5.16
C SER A 43 1.83 26.59 -3.81
N GLU A 44 1.69 25.59 -2.93
CA GLU A 44 2.30 25.63 -1.59
C GLU A 44 3.07 24.35 -1.18
N GLY A 45 3.69 23.67 -2.13
CA GLY A 45 4.57 22.52 -1.83
C GLY A 45 3.85 21.25 -1.37
N GLY A 46 2.52 21.22 -1.39
CA GLY A 46 1.71 20.09 -0.96
C GLY A 46 1.59 19.02 -2.04
N ARG A 47 2.14 17.83 -1.78
CA ARG A 47 1.90 16.60 -2.57
C ARG A 47 0.57 15.95 -2.18
N ALA A 48 -0.49 16.73 -1.97
CA ALA A 48 -1.76 16.16 -1.54
C ALA A 48 -2.48 15.53 -2.73
N GLY A 49 -2.41 14.22 -2.85
CA GLY A 49 -3.35 13.44 -3.63
C GLY A 49 -4.78 13.68 -3.12
N ILE A 50 -5.78 13.43 -3.94
CA ILE A 50 -7.19 13.68 -3.57
C ILE A 50 -8.03 12.42 -3.45
N LEU A 51 -7.57 11.27 -3.95
CA LEU A 51 -8.30 10.02 -3.80
C LEU A 51 -8.33 9.61 -2.33
N SER A 52 -9.50 9.72 -1.72
CA SER A 52 -9.71 9.41 -0.30
C SER A 52 -10.36 8.05 -0.06
N LYS A 53 -10.97 7.46 -1.11
CA LYS A 53 -11.64 6.17 -0.99
C LYS A 53 -11.42 5.30 -2.21
N LEU A 54 -10.90 4.09 -1.97
CA LEU A 54 -10.70 3.04 -2.97
C LEU A 54 -11.37 1.76 -2.49
N ILE A 55 -12.33 1.25 -3.28
CA ILE A 55 -13.00 -0.02 -3.00
C ILE A 55 -12.54 -1.04 -4.03
N LEU A 56 -11.89 -2.10 -3.58
CA LEU A 56 -11.43 -3.20 -4.41
C LEU A 56 -12.51 -4.28 -4.56
N PRO A 57 -12.49 -5.08 -5.63
CA PRO A 57 -13.41 -6.21 -5.79
C PRO A 57 -13.11 -7.32 -4.79
N ASP A 58 -14.14 -8.05 -4.41
CA ASP A 58 -13.98 -9.28 -3.62
C ASP A 58 -13.53 -10.43 -4.54
N ASN A 59 -12.28 -10.83 -4.40
CA ASN A 59 -11.64 -11.88 -5.18
C ASN A 59 -11.38 -13.17 -4.36
N ARG A 60 -11.94 -13.32 -3.15
CA ARG A 60 -11.67 -14.48 -2.26
C ARG A 60 -12.14 -15.81 -2.86
N SER A 61 -13.21 -15.79 -3.63
CA SER A 61 -13.75 -16.99 -4.30
C SER A 61 -13.20 -17.22 -5.71
N ASN A 62 -12.37 -16.31 -6.22
CA ASN A 62 -11.82 -16.40 -7.55
C ASN A 62 -10.49 -17.13 -7.54
N THR A 63 -10.19 -17.90 -8.59
CA THR A 63 -8.85 -18.51 -8.79
C THR A 63 -7.81 -17.48 -9.16
N GLU A 64 -8.24 -16.30 -9.58
CA GLU A 64 -7.40 -15.19 -9.97
C GLU A 64 -8.05 -13.87 -9.50
N GLY A 65 -7.23 -12.87 -9.23
CA GLY A 65 -7.69 -11.57 -8.78
C GLY A 65 -6.65 -10.49 -9.01
N ILE A 66 -6.80 -9.35 -8.36
CA ILE A 66 -5.82 -8.28 -8.43
C ILE A 66 -4.48 -8.82 -7.90
N SER A 67 -3.44 -8.75 -8.74
CA SER A 67 -2.07 -9.12 -8.39
C SER A 67 -1.16 -7.90 -8.23
N ILE A 68 -1.50 -6.78 -8.86
CA ILE A 68 -0.73 -5.52 -8.81
C ILE A 68 -1.67 -4.38 -8.45
N LEU A 69 -1.35 -3.67 -7.37
CA LEU A 69 -2.03 -2.47 -6.91
C LEU A 69 -1.04 -1.32 -6.74
N GLU A 70 -1.17 -0.30 -7.58
CA GLU A 70 -0.43 0.97 -7.52
C GLU A 70 -1.40 2.10 -7.15
N CYS A 71 -1.43 2.51 -5.88
CA CYS A 71 -2.30 3.58 -5.38
C CYS A 71 -1.52 4.65 -4.62
N SER A 72 -0.25 4.81 -4.95
CA SER A 72 0.62 5.80 -4.31
C SER A 72 0.23 7.25 -4.62
N ASP A 73 0.70 8.17 -3.78
CA ASP A 73 0.52 9.62 -3.96
C ASP A 73 -0.97 10.00 -4.06
N ASN A 74 -1.71 9.62 -3.01
CA ASN A 74 -3.14 9.86 -2.86
C ASN A 74 -3.46 10.36 -1.43
N ASN A 75 -4.73 10.34 -1.02
CA ASN A 75 -5.20 10.79 0.29
C ASN A 75 -5.93 9.69 1.05
N LEU A 76 -5.53 8.42 0.85
CA LEU A 76 -6.18 7.28 1.48
C LEU A 76 -5.84 7.23 2.97
N GLU A 77 -6.86 7.24 3.83
CA GLU A 77 -6.71 7.00 5.27
C GLU A 77 -6.89 5.51 5.63
N LYS A 78 -7.54 4.75 4.75
CA LYS A 78 -7.78 3.31 4.87
C LYS A 78 -7.60 2.64 3.52
N LEU A 79 -7.03 1.43 3.54
CA LEU A 79 -6.91 0.57 2.37
C LEU A 79 -7.24 -0.87 2.81
N ASP A 80 -8.43 -1.34 2.46
CA ASP A 80 -8.85 -2.71 2.71
C ASP A 80 -8.43 -3.62 1.55
N ILE A 81 -7.45 -4.48 1.80
CA ILE A 81 -6.92 -5.48 0.88
C ILE A 81 -7.25 -6.92 1.29
N SER A 82 -8.02 -7.10 2.37
CA SER A 82 -8.34 -8.42 2.94
C SER A 82 -9.10 -9.35 1.97
N ARG A 83 -9.79 -8.75 0.99
CA ARG A 83 -10.57 -9.48 -0.02
C ARG A 83 -9.81 -9.72 -1.33
N SER A 84 -8.51 -9.43 -1.36
CA SER A 84 -7.64 -9.54 -2.54
C SER A 84 -6.45 -10.47 -2.27
N PRO A 85 -6.68 -11.79 -2.05
CA PRO A 85 -5.64 -12.73 -1.61
C PRO A 85 -4.53 -12.95 -2.65
N HIS A 86 -4.78 -12.60 -3.92
CA HIS A 86 -3.83 -12.79 -5.03
C HIS A 86 -2.84 -11.63 -5.19
N LEU A 87 -2.88 -10.62 -4.31
CA LEU A 87 -1.95 -9.50 -4.37
C LEU A 87 -0.50 -9.96 -4.19
N ARG A 88 0.34 -9.60 -5.15
CA ARG A 88 1.78 -9.87 -5.17
C ARG A 88 2.61 -8.62 -5.05
N LYS A 89 2.09 -7.50 -5.58
CA LYS A 89 2.77 -6.20 -5.53
C LYS A 89 1.80 -5.10 -5.12
N ILE A 90 2.19 -4.35 -4.11
CA ILE A 90 1.44 -3.20 -3.61
C ILE A 90 2.39 -2.02 -3.50
N ASN A 91 1.98 -0.89 -4.05
CA ASN A 91 2.56 0.40 -3.74
C ASN A 91 1.45 1.33 -3.25
N CYS A 92 1.42 1.57 -1.95
CA CYS A 92 0.52 2.52 -1.29
C CYS A 92 1.28 3.66 -0.61
N SER A 93 2.53 3.91 -1.00
CA SER A 93 3.36 4.99 -0.48
C SER A 93 2.70 6.37 -0.68
N TRP A 94 3.04 7.33 0.18
CA TRP A 94 2.52 8.70 0.08
C TRP A 94 1.00 8.76 0.14
N ASN A 95 0.45 8.24 1.23
CA ASN A 95 -0.95 8.30 1.60
C ASN A 95 -1.08 8.74 3.08
N LYS A 96 -2.26 8.56 3.66
CA LYS A 96 -2.55 8.85 5.08
C LYS A 96 -2.94 7.60 5.87
N LEU A 97 -2.45 6.43 5.47
CA LEU A 97 -2.79 5.16 6.11
C LEU A 97 -2.28 5.14 7.55
N LYS A 98 -3.16 4.80 8.49
CA LYS A 98 -2.83 4.62 9.91
C LYS A 98 -2.55 3.15 10.27
N ALA A 99 -3.00 2.24 9.41
CA ALA A 99 -2.77 0.80 9.53
C ALA A 99 -2.79 0.17 8.13
N LEU A 100 -2.12 -0.96 7.99
CA LEU A 100 -2.19 -1.80 6.80
C LEU A 100 -2.13 -3.27 7.24
N GLU A 101 -3.25 -3.98 7.07
CA GLU A 101 -3.37 -5.40 7.40
C GLU A 101 -3.07 -6.25 6.18
N THR A 102 -2.07 -7.12 6.27
CA THR A 102 -1.58 -7.93 5.14
C THR A 102 -1.70 -9.44 5.34
N SER A 103 -2.21 -9.92 6.48
CA SER A 103 -2.26 -11.35 6.84
C SER A 103 -3.04 -12.21 5.82
N HIS A 104 -4.01 -11.62 5.12
CA HIS A 104 -4.80 -12.29 4.08
C HIS A 104 -4.11 -12.33 2.71
N ASN A 105 -2.96 -11.66 2.55
CA ASN A 105 -2.25 -11.51 1.28
C ASN A 105 -0.98 -12.37 1.27
N GLN A 106 -1.12 -13.69 1.42
CA GLN A 106 0.01 -14.63 1.54
C GLN A 106 0.86 -14.77 0.26
N GLU A 107 0.37 -14.28 -0.88
CA GLU A 107 1.12 -14.22 -2.14
C GLU A 107 1.96 -12.94 -2.27
N LEU A 108 1.93 -12.04 -1.26
CA LEU A 108 2.60 -10.74 -1.30
C LEU A 108 4.13 -10.92 -1.34
N ARG A 109 4.76 -10.30 -2.35
CA ARG A 109 6.20 -10.32 -2.60
C ARG A 109 6.84 -8.94 -2.51
N GLU A 110 6.14 -7.92 -2.93
CA GLU A 110 6.63 -6.55 -2.94
C GLU A 110 5.62 -5.60 -2.30
N LEU A 111 6.07 -4.89 -1.27
CA LEU A 111 5.30 -3.83 -0.63
C LEU A 111 6.12 -2.55 -0.52
N LYS A 112 5.51 -1.45 -0.98
CA LYS A 112 5.95 -0.09 -0.71
C LYS A 112 4.84 0.65 0.02
N CYS A 113 5.10 1.04 1.26
CA CYS A 113 4.15 1.75 2.12
C CYS A 113 4.78 2.96 2.82
N GLU A 114 5.86 3.49 2.25
CA GLU A 114 6.57 4.66 2.76
C GLU A 114 5.65 5.89 2.86
N ALA A 115 6.02 6.83 3.73
CA ALA A 115 5.34 8.12 3.88
C ALA A 115 3.82 7.97 4.08
N ASN A 116 3.46 7.25 5.12
CA ASN A 116 2.13 7.09 5.68
C ASN A 116 2.15 7.47 7.18
N TYR A 117 1.18 7.01 7.96
CA TYR A 117 1.09 7.22 9.41
C TYR A 117 0.99 5.88 10.16
N ILE A 118 1.66 4.84 9.66
CA ILE A 118 1.55 3.49 10.19
C ILE A 118 2.49 3.34 11.39
N GLY A 119 1.94 2.99 12.55
CA GLY A 119 2.71 2.78 13.77
C GLY A 119 3.24 1.36 13.93
N GLU A 120 2.52 0.37 13.39
CA GLU A 120 2.88 -1.03 13.51
C GLU A 120 2.64 -1.75 12.18
N LEU A 121 3.55 -2.65 11.82
CA LEU A 121 3.47 -3.51 10.64
C LEU A 121 3.81 -4.95 11.04
N ASP A 122 2.93 -5.88 10.68
CA ASP A 122 3.13 -7.31 10.89
C ASP A 122 3.08 -8.05 9.55
N PHE A 123 4.21 -8.66 9.20
CA PHE A 123 4.38 -9.47 8.00
C PHE A 123 4.63 -10.95 8.32
N SER A 124 4.36 -11.40 9.53
CA SER A 124 4.57 -12.80 9.95
C SER A 124 3.88 -13.82 9.04
N ALA A 125 2.72 -13.46 8.45
CA ALA A 125 1.98 -14.29 7.51
C ALA A 125 2.48 -14.19 6.05
N ASN A 126 3.36 -13.24 5.72
CA ASN A 126 3.78 -12.95 4.34
C ASN A 126 5.11 -13.63 4.00
N LEU A 127 5.15 -14.95 4.09
CA LEU A 127 6.37 -15.77 3.92
C LEU A 127 7.04 -15.63 2.54
N LYS A 128 6.35 -15.09 1.54
CA LYS A 128 6.87 -14.86 0.19
C LYS A 128 7.40 -13.43 -0.03
N MET A 129 7.47 -12.60 1.03
CA MET A 129 7.94 -11.22 0.93
C MET A 129 9.41 -11.18 0.47
N GLU A 130 9.66 -10.46 -0.62
CA GLU A 130 11.00 -10.30 -1.21
C GLU A 130 11.50 -8.86 -1.07
N PHE A 131 10.62 -7.87 -1.20
CA PHE A 131 10.97 -6.45 -1.18
C PHE A 131 10.01 -5.66 -0.29
N LEU A 132 10.55 -4.99 0.71
CA LEU A 132 9.80 -4.15 1.63
C LEU A 132 10.43 -2.77 1.73
N THR A 133 9.63 -1.72 1.52
CA THR A 133 9.99 -0.35 1.87
C THR A 133 8.86 0.27 2.71
N CYS A 134 9.18 0.67 3.94
CA CYS A 134 8.18 1.12 4.92
C CYS A 134 8.63 2.33 5.76
N GLY A 135 9.69 3.02 5.35
CA GLY A 135 10.20 4.18 6.07
C GLY A 135 9.34 5.45 5.95
N LEU A 136 9.84 6.54 6.52
CA LEU A 136 9.22 7.87 6.44
C LEU A 136 7.79 7.93 7.00
N GLN A 137 7.43 7.10 7.97
CA GLN A 137 6.11 7.15 8.58
C GLN A 137 5.97 8.46 9.35
N GLY A 138 4.88 9.22 9.07
CA GLY A 138 4.63 10.54 9.66
C GLY A 138 5.37 11.70 9.00
N TYR A 139 5.97 11.53 7.83
CA TYR A 139 6.82 12.51 7.17
C TYR A 139 6.23 13.93 7.03
N GLU A 140 4.94 14.08 6.78
CA GLU A 140 4.30 15.40 6.66
C GLU A 140 4.25 16.16 7.99
N TRP A 141 4.16 15.46 9.12
CA TRP A 141 4.17 16.05 10.46
C TRP A 141 5.58 16.52 10.85
N ILE A 142 6.62 15.82 10.40
CA ILE A 142 8.02 16.18 10.66
C ILE A 142 8.36 17.59 10.15
N ARG A 143 7.76 18.01 9.03
CA ARG A 143 8.01 19.34 8.43
C ARG A 143 7.37 20.50 9.20
N GLN A 144 6.30 20.27 9.97
CA GLN A 144 5.51 21.35 10.56
C GLN A 144 5.89 21.71 12.01
N GLU A 145 6.41 20.77 12.80
CA GLU A 145 6.52 20.98 14.26
C GLU A 145 7.90 20.70 14.89
N GLY A 146 8.92 20.32 14.15
CA GLY A 146 10.28 20.11 14.68
C GLY A 146 10.42 18.95 15.68
N ASN A 147 9.44 18.07 15.77
CA ASN A 147 9.42 16.94 16.69
C ASN A 147 9.96 15.65 16.03
N ASP A 148 10.55 14.75 16.80
CA ASP A 148 11.04 13.44 16.34
C ASP A 148 9.87 12.48 16.16
N TYR A 149 9.35 12.36 14.92
CA TYR A 149 8.16 11.55 14.61
C TYR A 149 8.51 10.31 13.80
N ARG A 150 9.30 9.45 14.38
CA ARG A 150 9.46 8.08 13.88
C ARG A 150 8.23 7.28 14.31
N LEU A 151 7.16 7.33 13.50
CA LEU A 151 5.88 6.70 13.88
C LEU A 151 5.93 5.18 13.87
N LEU A 152 6.77 4.55 13.06
CA LEU A 152 6.87 3.09 13.05
C LEU A 152 7.57 2.62 14.33
N LYS A 153 6.78 2.07 15.25
CA LYS A 153 7.21 1.59 16.57
C LYS A 153 7.38 0.09 16.64
N LYS A 154 6.79 -0.64 15.67
CA LYS A 154 6.87 -2.10 15.67
C LYS A 154 6.84 -2.64 14.24
N LEU A 155 7.81 -3.49 13.94
CA LEU A 155 7.93 -4.20 12.68
C LEU A 155 8.17 -5.68 12.96
N ILE A 156 7.23 -6.53 12.53
CA ILE A 156 7.39 -7.99 12.60
C ILE A 156 7.64 -8.48 11.18
N LEU A 157 8.78 -9.13 10.98
CA LEU A 157 9.17 -9.72 9.70
C LEU A 157 8.80 -11.21 9.65
N PRO A 158 8.63 -11.80 8.47
CA PRO A 158 8.39 -13.23 8.33
C PRO A 158 9.55 -14.03 8.94
N GLU A 159 9.26 -15.04 9.71
CA GLU A 159 10.27 -15.97 10.17
C GLU A 159 10.87 -16.73 8.98
N GLN A 160 12.19 -16.67 8.84
CA GLN A 160 12.91 -17.45 7.85
C GLN A 160 13.22 -18.82 8.43
N LYS A 161 12.69 -19.90 7.84
CA LYS A 161 13.07 -21.26 8.21
C LYS A 161 14.51 -21.50 7.74
N GLU A 162 15.40 -21.88 8.65
CA GLU A 162 16.86 -22.08 8.43
C GLU A 162 17.23 -23.04 7.28
N ASN A 163 16.28 -23.81 6.75
CA ASN A 163 16.52 -24.87 5.76
C ASN A 163 15.92 -24.62 4.36
N VAL A 164 15.50 -23.38 4.07
CA VAL A 164 15.10 -23.02 2.71
C VAL A 164 16.21 -22.16 2.12
N GLU A 165 16.99 -22.72 1.19
CA GLU A 165 17.97 -21.95 0.42
C GLU A 165 17.28 -20.70 -0.17
N GLY A 166 17.70 -19.52 0.33
CA GLY A 166 17.16 -18.23 -0.04
C GLY A 166 15.90 -17.85 0.73
N GLY A 167 16.04 -17.36 1.96
CA GLY A 167 14.98 -16.62 2.63
C GLY A 167 14.37 -15.58 1.70
N SER A 168 13.04 -15.44 1.71
CA SER A 168 12.34 -14.65 0.68
C SER A 168 12.70 -13.16 0.70
N LEU A 169 13.00 -12.58 1.87
CA LEU A 169 13.28 -11.15 1.96
C LEU A 169 14.68 -10.80 1.42
N ARG A 170 14.71 -10.22 0.22
CA ARG A 170 15.95 -9.84 -0.49
C ARG A 170 16.34 -8.38 -0.28
N LYS A 171 15.38 -7.53 0.03
CA LYS A 171 15.60 -6.10 0.25
C LYS A 171 14.65 -5.57 1.29
N LEU A 172 15.22 -4.99 2.34
CA LEU A 172 14.53 -4.21 3.35
C LEU A 172 15.04 -2.76 3.28
N SER A 173 14.16 -1.80 3.11
CA SER A 173 14.48 -0.39 3.20
C SER A 173 13.61 0.26 4.26
N ILE A 174 14.22 0.54 5.38
CA ILE A 174 13.60 1.20 6.53
C ILE A 174 14.41 2.47 6.78
N LYS A 175 13.83 3.62 6.50
CA LYS A 175 14.42 4.91 6.80
C LYS A 175 13.63 5.57 7.91
N GLU A 176 14.33 6.17 8.86
CA GLU A 176 13.72 6.97 9.94
C GLU A 176 12.68 6.19 10.77
N ILE A 177 13.10 5.06 11.33
CA ILE A 177 12.38 4.32 12.37
C ILE A 177 13.00 4.59 13.74
N SER A 178 12.25 4.40 14.83
CA SER A 178 12.80 4.40 16.17
C SER A 178 13.74 3.21 16.38
N GLU A 179 14.82 3.39 17.17
CA GLU A 179 15.77 2.31 17.50
C GLU A 179 15.09 1.12 18.23
N GLU A 180 13.94 1.37 18.86
CA GLU A 180 13.17 0.37 19.62
C GLU A 180 12.24 -0.49 18.73
N ALA A 181 12.18 -0.25 17.41
CA ALA A 181 11.20 -0.87 16.51
C ALA A 181 11.67 -2.15 15.80
N ILE A 182 12.92 -2.57 16.01
CA ILE A 182 13.54 -3.73 15.35
C ILE A 182 13.82 -4.83 16.34
#